data_53348cd6aecbafc43ea5eff5d7328f26
#
_entry.id   53348cd6aecbafc43ea5eff5d7328f26
#
_cell.length_a   1.000
_cell.length_b   1.000
_cell.length_c   1.000
_cell.angle_alpha   90.00
_cell.angle_beta   90.00
_cell.angle_gamma   90.00
#
_symmetry.space_group_name_H-M   'P 1'
#
loop_
_entity.id
_entity.type
_entity.pdbx_description
1 polymer ?
#
loop_
_entity_poly.entity_id
_entity_poly.type
_entity_poly.pdbx_seq_one_letter_code
_entity_poly.pdbx_strand_id
1 'polypeptide(L)'
;MSQLDLALGAGVSARHVSFVETGRSRPSAEMVVQLAEHLDVPLRDRNALLLAAGYAPAYAQRDLDEPDMGPVRDAIDRVLRGHEPFPAIVVDRHWGLVSANRAVPLLIKGAAAHLTEPPVNVLRLSLHPEGMAPRIVNLGEWRAHLLDRLGRQAVVSGDRALFALHEELAAYPGGEPGHAPDLEAGAIAVPLRLRVDGDELAFISTATTFGTATDVTLSELAIESFFPADAQTAEVLRRAVAADALTPAP
;
A
#
# COMPACT_ATOMS: atom_id res chain seq x y z
N MET A 1 23.65 -5.36 -10.16
CA MET A 1 23.68 -5.19 -11.64
C MET A 1 24.98 -4.48 -12.01
N SER A 2 25.70 -4.94 -13.04
CA SER A 2 26.90 -4.26 -13.53
C SER A 2 26.54 -3.15 -14.55
N GLN A 3 27.48 -2.21 -14.82
CA GLN A 3 27.30 -1.20 -15.90
C GLN A 3 27.03 -1.85 -17.26
N LEU A 4 27.62 -3.02 -17.50
CA LEU A 4 27.41 -3.76 -18.76
C LEU A 4 25.98 -4.32 -18.83
N ASP A 5 25.48 -4.90 -17.75
CA ASP A 5 24.12 -5.46 -17.70
C ASP A 5 23.08 -4.35 -17.89
N LEU A 6 23.28 -3.21 -17.20
CA LEU A 6 22.41 -2.04 -17.32
C LEU A 6 22.43 -1.48 -18.76
N ALA A 7 23.61 -1.37 -19.36
CA ALA A 7 23.76 -0.85 -20.71
C ALA A 7 23.08 -1.77 -21.74
N LEU A 8 23.25 -3.08 -21.62
CA LEU A 8 22.62 -4.08 -22.50
C LEU A 8 21.09 -4.05 -22.37
N GLY A 9 20.58 -3.99 -21.13
CA GLY A 9 19.15 -3.94 -20.89
C GLY A 9 18.49 -2.67 -21.38
N ALA A 10 19.15 -1.52 -21.21
CA ALA A 10 18.65 -0.22 -21.65
C ALA A 10 18.97 0.09 -23.14
N GLY A 11 19.61 -0.80 -23.89
CA GLY A 11 19.96 -0.59 -25.30
C GLY A 11 20.98 0.52 -25.55
N VAL A 12 21.84 0.84 -24.57
CA VAL A 12 22.87 1.88 -24.64
C VAL A 12 24.27 1.27 -24.54
N SER A 13 25.34 2.03 -24.88
CA SER A 13 26.70 1.51 -24.71
C SER A 13 27.18 1.62 -23.25
N ALA A 14 27.88 0.62 -22.74
CA ALA A 14 28.47 0.63 -21.39
C ALA A 14 29.44 1.83 -21.21
N ARG A 15 30.15 2.23 -22.27
CA ARG A 15 31.01 3.44 -22.26
C ARG A 15 30.19 4.72 -22.04
N HIS A 16 28.99 4.81 -22.61
CA HIS A 16 28.11 5.97 -22.43
C HIS A 16 27.55 6.02 -21.00
N VAL A 17 27.13 4.87 -20.45
CA VAL A 17 26.71 4.76 -19.03
C VAL A 17 27.84 5.25 -18.12
N SER A 18 29.06 4.75 -18.31
CA SER A 18 30.25 5.20 -17.55
C SER A 18 30.54 6.69 -17.67
N PHE A 19 30.31 7.30 -18.82
CA PHE A 19 30.50 8.74 -19.00
C PHE A 19 29.41 9.57 -18.31
N VAL A 20 28.17 9.07 -18.28
CA VAL A 20 27.08 9.71 -17.54
C VAL A 20 27.36 9.65 -16.03
N GLU A 21 27.71 8.48 -15.50
CA GLU A 21 28.02 8.29 -14.07
C GLU A 21 29.22 9.15 -13.60
N THR A 22 30.20 9.37 -14.49
CA THR A 22 31.38 10.19 -14.17
C THR A 22 31.19 11.67 -14.52
N GLY A 23 30.01 12.09 -14.96
CA GLY A 23 29.71 13.48 -15.34
C GLY A 23 30.38 13.96 -16.61
N ARG A 24 30.96 13.05 -17.43
CA ARG A 24 31.64 13.37 -18.68
C ARG A 24 30.68 13.54 -19.86
N SER A 25 29.47 13.04 -19.73
CA SER A 25 28.41 13.17 -20.74
C SER A 25 27.10 13.45 -20.06
N ARG A 26 26.26 14.30 -20.65
CA ARG A 26 24.89 14.53 -20.22
C ARG A 26 23.99 13.52 -20.93
N PRO A 27 23.16 12.74 -20.20
CA PRO A 27 22.21 11.85 -20.84
C PRO A 27 21.12 12.65 -21.55
N SER A 28 20.52 12.08 -22.60
CA SER A 28 19.26 12.61 -23.15
C SER A 28 18.09 12.25 -22.23
N ALA A 29 16.94 12.96 -22.36
CA ALA A 29 15.73 12.64 -21.61
C ALA A 29 15.28 11.18 -21.84
N GLU A 30 15.34 10.73 -23.09
CA GLU A 30 15.01 9.36 -23.49
C GLU A 30 15.92 8.34 -22.80
N MET A 31 17.23 8.61 -22.74
CA MET A 31 18.17 7.75 -22.04
C MET A 31 17.89 7.69 -20.53
N VAL A 32 17.55 8.82 -19.89
CA VAL A 32 17.16 8.83 -18.47
C VAL A 32 15.96 7.94 -18.24
N VAL A 33 14.92 8.03 -19.09
CA VAL A 33 13.71 7.19 -19.00
C VAL A 33 14.06 5.72 -19.20
N GLN A 34 14.82 5.36 -20.22
CA GLN A 34 15.21 3.97 -20.52
C GLN A 34 15.99 3.32 -19.36
N LEU A 35 17.00 4.04 -18.83
CA LEU A 35 17.77 3.57 -17.68
C LEU A 35 16.89 3.39 -16.44
N ALA A 36 16.01 4.36 -16.17
CA ALA A 36 15.10 4.31 -15.03
C ALA A 36 14.05 3.19 -15.18
N GLU A 37 13.56 2.91 -16.37
CA GLU A 37 12.68 1.76 -16.65
C GLU A 37 13.37 0.44 -16.38
N HIS A 38 14.59 0.28 -16.87
CA HIS A 38 15.33 -0.96 -16.67
C HIS A 38 15.75 -1.19 -15.21
N LEU A 39 15.82 -0.13 -14.42
CA LEU A 39 16.08 -0.18 -12.98
C LEU A 39 14.80 -0.24 -12.12
N ASP A 40 13.63 -0.39 -12.72
CA ASP A 40 12.33 -0.37 -12.04
C ASP A 40 12.12 0.86 -11.14
N VAL A 41 12.71 2.01 -11.51
CA VAL A 41 12.58 3.26 -10.75
C VAL A 41 11.12 3.72 -10.78
N PRO A 42 10.51 4.07 -9.64
CA PRO A 42 9.14 4.59 -9.57
C PRO A 42 8.95 5.85 -10.42
N LEU A 43 7.73 6.08 -10.96
CA LEU A 43 7.45 7.19 -11.88
C LEU A 43 7.79 8.56 -11.29
N ARG A 44 7.55 8.77 -9.99
CA ARG A 44 7.92 9.99 -9.27
C ARG A 44 9.42 10.25 -9.32
N ASP A 45 10.20 9.21 -9.06
CA ASP A 45 11.66 9.32 -9.03
C ASP A 45 12.22 9.46 -10.45
N ARG A 46 11.57 8.88 -11.48
CA ARG A 46 11.90 9.15 -12.88
C ARG A 46 11.74 10.63 -13.21
N ASN A 47 10.67 11.27 -12.74
CA ASN A 47 10.50 12.71 -12.89
C ASN A 47 11.60 13.51 -12.16
N ALA A 48 12.00 13.08 -10.96
CA ALA A 48 13.10 13.69 -10.22
C ALA A 48 14.43 13.55 -10.96
N LEU A 49 14.71 12.39 -11.56
CA LEU A 49 15.89 12.16 -12.40
C LEU A 49 15.89 13.05 -13.65
N LEU A 50 14.73 13.19 -14.32
CA LEU A 50 14.59 14.09 -15.47
C LEU A 50 14.86 15.55 -15.08
N LEU A 51 14.29 16.01 -13.96
CA LEU A 51 14.53 17.36 -13.44
C LEU A 51 16.02 17.58 -13.11
N ALA A 52 16.65 16.61 -12.44
CA ALA A 52 18.09 16.68 -12.12
C ALA A 52 18.97 16.72 -13.39
N ALA A 53 18.54 16.04 -14.45
CA ALA A 53 19.19 16.11 -15.77
C ALA A 53 18.84 17.38 -16.57
N GLY A 54 17.96 18.26 -16.03
CA GLY A 54 17.53 19.52 -16.64
C GLY A 54 16.47 19.37 -17.72
N TYR A 55 15.63 18.34 -17.60
CA TYR A 55 14.47 18.11 -18.47
C TYR A 55 13.16 18.32 -17.70
N ALA A 56 12.07 18.53 -18.43
CA ALA A 56 10.73 18.57 -17.84
C ALA A 56 10.31 17.16 -17.38
N PRO A 57 9.44 17.04 -16.34
CA PRO A 57 8.81 15.79 -15.99
C PRO A 57 8.07 15.16 -17.17
N ALA A 58 8.18 13.84 -17.32
CA ALA A 58 7.51 13.09 -18.39
C ALA A 58 6.18 12.47 -17.95
N TYR A 59 6.02 12.22 -16.64
CA TYR A 59 4.85 11.56 -16.08
C TYR A 59 3.98 12.57 -15.33
N ALA A 60 2.70 12.64 -15.71
CA ALA A 60 1.75 13.50 -15.02
C ALA A 60 1.56 13.02 -13.55
N GLN A 61 1.29 13.97 -12.68
CA GLN A 61 0.86 13.72 -11.30
C GLN A 61 -0.42 14.52 -11.11
N ARG A 62 -1.56 13.83 -11.12
CA ARG A 62 -2.89 14.42 -11.00
C ARG A 62 -3.49 14.09 -9.65
N ASP A 63 -4.30 15.01 -9.14
CA ASP A 63 -5.14 14.69 -7.98
C ASP A 63 -6.26 13.73 -8.42
N LEU A 64 -6.59 12.75 -7.58
CA LEU A 64 -7.69 11.85 -7.85
C LEU A 64 -9.04 12.58 -8.02
N ASP A 65 -9.19 13.76 -7.40
CA ASP A 65 -10.40 14.56 -7.50
C ASP A 65 -10.51 15.36 -8.80
N GLU A 66 -9.43 15.40 -9.62
CA GLU A 66 -9.49 16.05 -10.93
C GLU A 66 -10.51 15.37 -11.87
N PRO A 67 -11.21 16.13 -12.72
CA PRO A 67 -12.21 15.57 -13.63
C PRO A 67 -11.68 14.45 -14.53
N ASP A 68 -10.45 14.59 -15.03
CA ASP A 68 -9.79 13.64 -15.92
C ASP A 68 -9.46 12.30 -15.24
N MET A 69 -9.50 12.26 -13.90
CA MET A 69 -9.30 11.04 -13.11
C MET A 69 -10.61 10.26 -12.86
N GLY A 70 -11.75 10.72 -13.39
CA GLY A 70 -13.02 10.01 -13.30
C GLY A 70 -12.97 8.53 -13.70
N PRO A 71 -12.43 8.18 -14.88
CA PRO A 71 -12.30 6.78 -15.29
C PRO A 71 -11.44 5.93 -14.33
N VAL A 72 -10.44 6.53 -13.67
CA VAL A 72 -9.60 5.87 -12.67
C VAL A 72 -10.40 5.57 -11.41
N ARG A 73 -11.14 6.57 -10.89
CA ARG A 73 -12.07 6.38 -9.75
C ARG A 73 -13.08 5.29 -10.01
N ASP A 74 -13.70 5.29 -11.20
CA ASP A 74 -14.66 4.27 -11.60
C ASP A 74 -14.05 2.86 -11.67
N ALA A 75 -12.78 2.76 -12.07
CA ALA A 75 -12.07 1.49 -12.09
C ALA A 75 -11.76 1.00 -10.66
N ILE A 76 -11.29 1.89 -9.78
CA ILE A 76 -11.09 1.63 -8.36
C ILE A 76 -12.39 1.12 -7.71
N ASP A 77 -13.48 1.84 -7.90
CA ASP A 77 -14.79 1.48 -7.36
C ASP A 77 -15.30 0.12 -7.85
N ARG A 78 -15.04 -0.22 -9.12
CA ARG A 78 -15.39 -1.55 -9.65
C ARG A 78 -14.60 -2.65 -9.00
N VAL A 79 -13.29 -2.46 -8.76
CA VAL A 79 -12.44 -3.43 -8.09
C VAL A 79 -12.90 -3.63 -6.65
N LEU A 80 -13.12 -2.53 -5.91
CA LEU A 80 -13.58 -2.57 -4.52
C LEU A 80 -14.93 -3.29 -4.39
N ARG A 81 -15.92 -2.95 -5.24
CA ARG A 81 -17.24 -3.61 -5.27
C ARG A 81 -17.14 -5.08 -5.69
N GLY A 82 -16.25 -5.41 -6.62
CA GLY A 82 -16.04 -6.78 -7.05
C GLY A 82 -15.45 -7.69 -5.97
N HIS A 83 -14.85 -7.13 -4.91
CA HIS A 83 -14.34 -7.86 -3.78
C HIS A 83 -15.38 -8.10 -2.67
N GLU A 84 -16.49 -7.38 -2.67
CA GLU A 84 -17.57 -7.59 -1.69
C GLU A 84 -18.11 -9.03 -1.72
N PRO A 85 -18.44 -9.62 -0.59
CA PRO A 85 -18.64 -9.04 0.75
C PRO A 85 -17.36 -8.93 1.61
N PHE A 86 -16.19 -9.15 1.05
CA PHE A 86 -14.94 -9.11 1.80
C PHE A 86 -14.36 -7.69 1.83
N PRO A 87 -13.71 -7.27 2.93
CA PRO A 87 -13.16 -5.93 3.04
C PRO A 87 -12.03 -5.67 2.04
N ALA A 88 -12.05 -4.49 1.44
CA ALA A 88 -10.96 -3.98 0.62
C ALA A 88 -10.85 -2.47 0.75
N ILE A 89 -9.63 -1.97 0.75
CA ILE A 89 -9.29 -0.55 0.82
C ILE A 89 -8.31 -0.18 -0.28
N VAL A 90 -8.31 1.09 -0.66
CA VAL A 90 -7.25 1.70 -1.47
C VAL A 90 -6.46 2.64 -0.60
N VAL A 91 -5.16 2.53 -0.64
CA VAL A 91 -4.24 3.37 0.10
C VAL A 91 -3.26 4.05 -0.83
N ASP A 92 -2.81 5.24 -0.43
CA ASP A 92 -1.71 5.93 -1.08
C ASP A 92 -0.33 5.41 -0.58
N ARG A 93 0.74 5.99 -1.12
CA ARG A 93 2.12 5.63 -0.76
C ARG A 93 2.47 5.87 0.72
N HIS A 94 1.72 6.71 1.44
CA HIS A 94 1.89 7.01 2.86
C HIS A 94 0.90 6.27 3.76
N TRP A 95 0.17 5.30 3.21
CA TRP A 95 -0.88 4.56 3.92
C TRP A 95 -2.10 5.42 4.29
N GLY A 96 -2.30 6.53 3.59
CA GLY A 96 -3.52 7.30 3.63
C GLY A 96 -4.66 6.53 2.97
N LEU A 97 -5.82 6.45 3.63
CA LEU A 97 -7.02 5.82 3.06
C LEU A 97 -7.58 6.70 1.95
N VAL A 98 -7.63 6.17 0.75
CA VAL A 98 -8.20 6.83 -0.44
C VAL A 98 -9.65 6.42 -0.65
N SER A 99 -9.93 5.13 -0.54
CA SER A 99 -11.29 4.58 -0.71
C SER A 99 -11.43 3.25 0.01
N ALA A 100 -12.66 2.84 0.29
CA ALA A 100 -12.98 1.58 0.96
C ALA A 100 -14.31 1.02 0.46
N ASN A 101 -14.48 -0.29 0.48
CA ASN A 101 -15.77 -0.90 0.19
C ASN A 101 -16.66 -0.99 1.44
N ARG A 102 -17.93 -1.38 1.26
CA ARG A 102 -18.96 -1.43 2.31
C ARG A 102 -18.68 -2.42 3.45
N ALA A 103 -17.74 -3.34 3.27
CA ALA A 103 -17.41 -4.31 4.31
C ALA A 103 -16.39 -3.76 5.35
N VAL A 104 -15.65 -2.69 5.02
CA VAL A 104 -14.61 -2.12 5.90
C VAL A 104 -15.14 -1.56 7.22
N PRO A 105 -16.30 -0.87 7.29
CA PRO A 105 -16.86 -0.38 8.55
C PRO A 105 -16.98 -1.44 9.64
N LEU A 106 -17.24 -2.71 9.28
CA LEU A 106 -17.29 -3.81 10.23
C LEU A 106 -15.95 -4.01 10.97
N LEU A 107 -14.83 -3.85 10.26
CA LEU A 107 -13.49 -4.04 10.84
C LEU A 107 -13.10 -2.92 11.80
N ILE A 108 -13.50 -1.69 11.49
CA ILE A 108 -13.11 -0.49 12.25
C ILE A 108 -14.12 -0.11 13.35
N LYS A 109 -15.19 -0.88 13.52
CA LYS A 109 -16.23 -0.64 14.52
C LYS A 109 -15.61 -0.47 15.92
N GLY A 110 -15.96 0.63 16.59
CA GLY A 110 -15.46 0.96 17.93
C GLY A 110 -14.09 1.62 17.98
N ALA A 111 -13.45 1.92 16.85
CA ALA A 111 -12.28 2.79 16.83
C ALA A 111 -12.67 4.24 17.17
N ALA A 112 -11.75 4.98 17.81
CA ALA A 112 -11.98 6.38 18.17
C ALA A 112 -12.16 7.24 16.91
N ALA A 113 -13.02 8.28 17.01
CA ALA A 113 -13.40 9.13 15.89
C ALA A 113 -12.18 9.79 15.21
N HIS A 114 -11.23 10.29 15.99
CA HIS A 114 -10.02 10.95 15.46
C HIS A 114 -9.14 10.05 14.58
N LEU A 115 -9.31 8.72 14.63
CA LEU A 115 -8.61 7.75 13.78
C LEU A 115 -9.40 7.40 12.51
N THR A 116 -10.68 7.73 12.47
CA THR A 116 -11.59 7.42 11.36
C THR A 116 -12.03 8.67 10.59
N GLU A 117 -11.74 9.86 11.12
CA GLU A 117 -11.94 11.13 10.43
C GLU A 117 -10.80 11.42 9.44
N PRO A 118 -11.11 11.88 8.22
CA PRO A 118 -10.08 12.20 7.22
C PRO A 118 -9.11 13.31 7.70
N PRO A 119 -7.81 13.20 7.40
CA PRO A 119 -7.16 12.13 6.63
C PRO A 119 -6.87 10.89 7.48
N VAL A 120 -7.43 9.75 7.09
CA VAL A 120 -7.24 8.47 7.80
C VAL A 120 -5.93 7.82 7.37
N ASN A 121 -5.08 7.43 8.32
CA ASN A 121 -3.94 6.56 8.07
C ASN A 121 -4.25 5.14 8.54
N VAL A 122 -4.25 4.17 7.63
CA VAL A 122 -4.72 2.81 7.94
C VAL A 122 -3.79 2.04 8.87
N LEU A 123 -2.49 2.35 8.90
CA LEU A 123 -1.56 1.72 9.83
C LEU A 123 -1.74 2.27 11.26
N ARG A 124 -1.97 3.59 11.41
CA ARG A 124 -2.36 4.18 12.70
C ARG A 124 -3.66 3.56 13.18
N LEU A 125 -4.69 3.53 12.35
CA LEU A 125 -5.98 2.93 12.69
C LEU A 125 -5.83 1.46 13.12
N SER A 126 -4.97 0.70 12.46
CA SER A 126 -4.73 -0.70 12.80
C SER A 126 -4.02 -0.89 14.15
N LEU A 127 -2.96 -0.12 14.42
CA LEU A 127 -2.05 -0.36 15.55
C LEU A 127 -2.27 0.55 16.77
N HIS A 128 -3.11 1.59 16.66
CA HIS A 128 -3.36 2.51 17.77
C HIS A 128 -4.15 1.84 18.91
N PRO A 129 -3.85 2.15 20.19
CA PRO A 129 -4.59 1.60 21.33
C PRO A 129 -6.09 1.92 21.34
N GLU A 130 -6.49 3.05 20.74
CA GLU A 130 -7.90 3.45 20.56
C GLU A 130 -8.43 3.10 19.16
N GLY A 131 -7.65 2.38 18.34
CA GLY A 131 -8.03 1.88 17.04
C GLY A 131 -8.44 0.40 17.08
N MET A 132 -7.88 -0.36 16.14
CA MET A 132 -8.18 -1.79 16.02
C MET A 132 -7.34 -2.65 16.99
N ALA A 133 -6.17 -2.16 17.46
CA ALA A 133 -5.20 -2.93 18.23
C ALA A 133 -5.81 -3.73 19.41
N PRO A 134 -6.74 -3.21 20.25
CA PRO A 134 -7.32 -3.97 21.36
C PRO A 134 -8.14 -5.20 20.93
N ARG A 135 -8.58 -5.24 19.66
CA ARG A 135 -9.38 -6.32 19.10
C ARG A 135 -8.55 -7.29 18.25
N ILE A 136 -7.29 -6.95 17.92
CA ILE A 136 -6.41 -7.84 17.17
C ILE A 136 -5.89 -8.93 18.11
N VAL A 137 -6.26 -10.19 17.84
CA VAL A 137 -5.94 -11.35 18.67
C VAL A 137 -4.44 -11.65 18.66
N ASN A 138 -3.83 -11.56 17.49
CA ASN A 138 -2.40 -11.79 17.28
C ASN A 138 -1.62 -10.47 17.08
N LEU A 139 -1.90 -9.46 17.92
CA LEU A 139 -1.35 -8.11 17.76
C LEU A 139 0.18 -8.07 17.61
N GLY A 140 0.91 -8.87 18.37
CA GLY A 140 2.38 -8.91 18.30
C GLY A 140 2.89 -9.31 16.92
N GLU A 141 2.34 -10.38 16.33
CA GLU A 141 2.71 -10.87 14.99
C GLU A 141 2.29 -9.88 13.91
N TRP A 142 1.04 -9.39 13.99
CA TRP A 142 0.50 -8.44 13.02
C TRP A 142 1.28 -7.13 13.01
N ARG A 143 1.60 -6.59 14.19
CA ARG A 143 2.43 -5.40 14.35
C ARG A 143 3.84 -5.59 13.78
N ALA A 144 4.50 -6.71 14.11
CA ALA A 144 5.82 -7.02 13.56
C ALA A 144 5.80 -7.07 12.03
N HIS A 145 4.78 -7.71 11.44
CA HIS A 145 4.57 -7.77 10.00
C HIS A 145 4.41 -6.36 9.37
N LEU A 146 3.55 -5.50 9.94
CA LEU A 146 3.32 -4.16 9.42
C LEU A 146 4.55 -3.26 9.54
N LEU A 147 5.24 -3.31 10.68
CA LEU A 147 6.47 -2.53 10.89
C LEU A 147 7.60 -2.96 9.96
N ASP A 148 7.79 -4.26 9.76
CA ASP A 148 8.77 -4.78 8.81
C ASP A 148 8.46 -4.34 7.36
N ARG A 149 7.19 -4.44 6.93
CA ARG A 149 6.75 -3.98 5.61
C ARG A 149 6.97 -2.47 5.43
N LEU A 150 6.55 -1.66 6.41
CA LEU A 150 6.74 -0.21 6.39
C LEU A 150 8.22 0.19 6.42
N GLY A 151 9.03 -0.50 7.23
CA GLY A 151 10.47 -0.27 7.31
C GLY A 151 11.17 -0.55 5.97
N ARG A 152 10.84 -1.66 5.29
CA ARG A 152 11.36 -1.93 3.94
C ARG A 152 10.96 -0.85 2.94
N GLN A 153 9.69 -0.41 2.96
CA GLN A 153 9.20 0.65 2.08
C GLN A 153 9.94 1.97 2.34
N ALA A 154 10.14 2.34 3.61
CA ALA A 154 10.86 3.55 4.00
C ALA A 154 12.33 3.51 3.51
N VAL A 155 13.01 2.38 3.66
CA VAL A 155 14.40 2.20 3.20
C VAL A 155 14.49 2.29 1.68
N VAL A 156 13.60 1.63 0.95
CA VAL A 156 13.61 1.62 -0.52
C VAL A 156 13.31 3.00 -1.10
N SER A 157 12.32 3.71 -0.54
CA SER A 157 11.90 5.02 -1.04
C SER A 157 12.75 6.18 -0.52
N GLY A 158 13.45 6.01 0.61
CA GLY A 158 14.14 7.11 1.31
C GLY A 158 13.18 8.18 1.87
N ASP A 159 11.88 7.91 1.92
CA ASP A 159 10.85 8.88 2.33
C ASP A 159 10.85 9.10 3.84
N ARG A 160 11.16 10.33 4.25
CA ARG A 160 11.22 10.71 5.67
C ARG A 160 9.89 10.56 6.40
N ALA A 161 8.77 10.73 5.70
CA ALA A 161 7.45 10.58 6.30
C ALA A 161 7.17 9.12 6.70
N LEU A 162 7.65 8.15 5.90
CA LEU A 162 7.54 6.73 6.22
C LEU A 162 8.44 6.33 7.39
N PHE A 163 9.65 6.89 7.49
CA PHE A 163 10.51 6.68 8.67
C PHE A 163 9.85 7.23 9.94
N ALA A 164 9.31 8.45 9.89
CA ALA A 164 8.60 9.05 11.03
C ALA A 164 7.37 8.23 11.43
N LEU A 165 6.59 7.76 10.46
CA LEU A 165 5.45 6.89 10.71
C LEU A 165 5.90 5.55 11.35
N HIS A 166 6.99 4.96 10.88
CA HIS A 166 7.53 3.73 11.46
C HIS A 166 7.93 3.93 12.93
N GLU A 167 8.65 5.01 13.26
CA GLU A 167 9.04 5.34 14.63
C GLU A 167 7.81 5.56 15.53
N GLU A 168 6.81 6.29 15.05
CA GLU A 168 5.54 6.51 15.74
C GLU A 168 4.84 5.19 16.07
N LEU A 169 4.63 4.33 15.07
CA LEU A 169 3.93 3.06 15.23
C LEU A 169 4.72 2.08 16.12
N ALA A 170 6.05 2.13 16.06
CA ALA A 170 6.91 1.33 16.94
C ALA A 170 6.84 1.77 18.41
N ALA A 171 6.43 3.00 18.69
CA ALA A 171 6.24 3.52 20.04
C ALA A 171 4.85 3.20 20.64
N TYR A 172 3.88 2.71 19.85
CA TYR A 172 2.57 2.39 20.39
C TYR A 172 2.63 1.25 21.41
N PRO A 173 1.86 1.29 22.49
CA PRO A 173 1.84 0.24 23.50
C PRO A 173 1.17 -1.03 22.96
N GLY A 174 1.52 -2.17 23.56
CA GLY A 174 0.87 -3.45 23.29
C GLY A 174 1.61 -4.33 22.28
N GLY A 175 1.36 -5.63 22.47
CA GLY A 175 2.08 -6.68 21.75
C GLY A 175 3.51 -6.78 22.26
N GLU A 176 3.82 -7.80 23.10
CA GLU A 176 5.24 -8.20 23.22
C GLU A 176 5.78 -8.29 21.79
N PRO A 177 7.04 -7.85 21.52
CA PRO A 177 7.63 -8.09 20.24
C PRO A 177 7.56 -9.61 20.00
N GLY A 178 6.55 -10.01 19.26
CA GLY A 178 6.41 -11.40 18.83
C GLY A 178 7.73 -11.71 18.16
N HIS A 179 8.33 -12.86 18.47
CA HIS A 179 9.29 -13.46 17.58
C HIS A 179 8.75 -13.26 16.15
N ALA A 180 9.65 -12.91 15.21
CA ALA A 180 9.32 -13.00 13.79
C ALA A 180 8.47 -14.26 13.62
N PRO A 181 7.26 -14.16 13.01
CA PRO A 181 6.26 -15.19 13.15
C PRO A 181 6.95 -16.54 13.06
N ASP A 182 6.84 -17.34 14.12
CA ASP A 182 7.12 -18.76 14.01
C ASP A 182 6.05 -19.20 13.01
N LEU A 183 6.40 -19.00 11.73
CA LEU A 183 5.60 -19.48 10.62
C LEU A 183 5.57 -20.97 10.87
N GLU A 184 4.56 -21.45 11.58
CA GLU A 184 4.28 -22.86 11.71
C GLU A 184 4.56 -23.44 10.35
N ALA A 185 5.37 -24.48 10.26
CA ALA A 185 5.88 -24.99 9.00
C ALA A 185 4.69 -25.21 8.05
N GLY A 186 4.45 -24.25 7.13
CA GLY A 186 3.29 -24.23 6.25
C GLY A 186 2.47 -22.92 6.20
N ALA A 187 2.68 -21.93 7.08
CA ALA A 187 1.97 -20.65 6.98
C ALA A 187 2.50 -19.83 5.80
N ILE A 188 1.62 -19.49 4.87
CA ILE A 188 1.96 -18.77 3.62
C ILE A 188 2.03 -17.25 3.89
N ALA A 189 1.31 -16.73 4.91
CA ALA A 189 1.23 -15.31 5.25
C ALA A 189 0.84 -15.14 6.71
N VAL A 190 1.16 -13.98 7.31
CA VAL A 190 0.69 -13.58 8.64
C VAL A 190 -0.78 -13.17 8.54
N PRO A 191 -1.74 -13.89 9.15
CA PRO A 191 -3.14 -13.51 9.09
C PRO A 191 -3.42 -12.35 10.05
N LEU A 192 -4.36 -11.46 9.69
CA LEU A 192 -5.01 -10.56 10.63
C LEU A 192 -6.12 -11.32 11.35
N ARG A 193 -6.01 -11.51 12.67
CA ARG A 193 -7.06 -12.14 13.50
C ARG A 193 -7.73 -11.07 14.34
N LEU A 194 -9.02 -10.85 14.14
CA LEU A 194 -9.78 -9.73 14.72
C LEU A 194 -11.04 -10.21 15.42
N ARG A 195 -11.29 -9.71 16.64
CA ARG A 195 -12.57 -9.91 17.33
C ARG A 195 -13.59 -8.87 16.87
N VAL A 196 -14.75 -9.36 16.41
CA VAL A 196 -15.86 -8.53 15.94
C VAL A 196 -17.15 -9.11 16.48
N ASP A 197 -17.88 -8.34 17.29
CA ASP A 197 -19.20 -8.73 17.86
C ASP A 197 -19.25 -10.11 18.53
N GLY A 198 -18.14 -10.56 19.11
CA GLY A 198 -18.02 -11.85 19.80
C GLY A 198 -17.42 -12.97 18.94
N ASP A 199 -17.35 -12.81 17.64
CA ASP A 199 -16.69 -13.73 16.72
C ASP A 199 -15.21 -13.37 16.56
N GLU A 200 -14.36 -14.36 16.29
CA GLU A 200 -13.01 -14.18 15.83
C GLU A 200 -12.98 -14.37 14.32
N LEU A 201 -12.57 -13.33 13.61
CA LEU A 201 -12.42 -13.32 12.16
C LEU A 201 -10.93 -13.37 11.79
N ALA A 202 -10.59 -14.20 10.82
CA ALA A 202 -9.22 -14.35 10.33
C ALA A 202 -9.14 -13.98 8.84
N PHE A 203 -8.15 -13.15 8.49
CA PHE A 203 -7.97 -12.64 7.14
C PHE A 203 -6.56 -12.85 6.62
N ILE A 204 -6.45 -13.21 5.36
CA ILE A 204 -5.22 -13.11 4.58
C ILE A 204 -5.30 -11.81 3.77
N SER A 205 -4.33 -10.91 3.93
CA SER A 205 -4.27 -9.68 3.13
C SER A 205 -3.40 -9.87 1.89
N THR A 206 -3.82 -9.25 0.79
CA THR A 206 -3.03 -9.13 -0.44
C THR A 206 -2.99 -7.69 -0.87
N ALA A 207 -1.85 -7.26 -1.45
CA ALA A 207 -1.69 -5.95 -2.04
C ALA A 207 -1.62 -6.06 -3.56
N THR A 208 -2.41 -5.27 -4.27
CA THR A 208 -2.42 -5.19 -5.73
C THR A 208 -2.12 -3.76 -6.15
N THR A 209 -1.23 -3.57 -7.12
CA THR A 209 -0.90 -2.28 -7.72
C THR A 209 -1.31 -2.23 -9.18
N PHE A 210 -1.43 -1.03 -9.74
CA PHE A 210 -1.75 -0.83 -11.16
C PHE A 210 -0.49 -0.98 -12.02
N GLY A 211 -0.30 -2.14 -12.63
CA GLY A 211 0.93 -2.51 -13.36
C GLY A 211 1.20 -1.70 -14.64
N THR A 212 0.21 -0.97 -15.18
CA THR A 212 0.33 -0.16 -16.40
C THR A 212 0.05 1.32 -16.15
N ALA A 213 0.28 1.79 -14.92
CA ALA A 213 0.05 3.19 -14.58
C ALA A 213 1.00 4.10 -15.38
N THR A 214 0.43 5.13 -16.02
CA THR A 214 1.17 6.20 -16.72
C THR A 214 1.13 7.53 -15.97
N ASP A 215 0.43 7.57 -14.86
CA ASP A 215 0.31 8.70 -13.94
C ASP A 215 0.96 8.36 -12.60
N VAL A 216 1.67 9.32 -12.01
CA VAL A 216 2.40 9.13 -10.74
C VAL A 216 1.45 8.75 -9.62
N THR A 217 0.34 9.47 -9.48
CA THR A 217 -0.65 9.21 -8.41
C THR A 217 -1.19 7.78 -8.51
N LEU A 218 -1.62 7.36 -9.71
CA LEU A 218 -2.14 6.00 -9.92
C LEU A 218 -1.08 4.93 -9.64
N SER A 219 0.19 5.18 -9.98
CA SER A 219 1.29 4.23 -9.75
C SER A 219 1.61 4.02 -8.27
N GLU A 220 1.21 4.96 -7.41
CA GLU A 220 1.45 4.95 -5.96
C GLU A 220 0.24 4.44 -5.16
N LEU A 221 -0.85 4.09 -5.82
CA LEU A 221 -2.00 3.47 -5.16
C LEU A 221 -1.80 1.97 -5.02
N ALA A 222 -2.17 1.45 -3.85
CA ALA A 222 -2.29 0.02 -3.61
C ALA A 222 -3.70 -0.34 -3.16
N ILE A 223 -4.22 -1.46 -3.65
CA ILE A 223 -5.48 -2.04 -3.20
C ILE A 223 -5.13 -3.15 -2.23
N GLU A 224 -5.49 -2.99 -0.97
CA GLU A 224 -5.36 -4.01 0.08
C GLU A 224 -6.68 -4.78 0.16
N SER A 225 -6.63 -6.06 -0.21
CA SER A 225 -7.80 -6.96 -0.19
C SER A 225 -7.66 -7.95 0.94
N PHE A 226 -8.70 -8.07 1.78
CA PHE A 226 -8.73 -8.98 2.92
C PHE A 226 -9.61 -10.18 2.59
N PHE A 227 -8.98 -11.32 2.34
CA PHE A 227 -9.66 -12.58 2.09
C PHE A 227 -9.92 -13.32 3.39
N PRO A 228 -11.10 -13.93 3.59
CA PRO A 228 -11.34 -14.78 4.75
C PRO A 228 -10.39 -15.97 4.74
N ALA A 229 -9.69 -16.21 5.85
CA ALA A 229 -8.79 -17.34 6.00
C ALA A 229 -9.52 -18.67 6.24
N ASP A 230 -10.81 -18.59 6.65
CA ASP A 230 -11.64 -19.75 6.95
C ASP A 230 -13.12 -19.55 6.55
N ALA A 231 -13.87 -20.64 6.56
CA ALA A 231 -15.28 -20.64 6.17
C ALA A 231 -16.19 -19.87 7.16
N GLN A 232 -15.85 -19.84 8.46
CA GLN A 232 -16.60 -19.11 9.48
C GLN A 232 -16.50 -17.61 9.21
N THR A 233 -15.29 -17.08 8.99
CA THR A 233 -15.06 -15.68 8.64
C THR A 233 -15.83 -15.29 7.38
N ALA A 234 -15.78 -16.13 6.34
CA ALA A 234 -16.51 -15.88 5.10
C ALA A 234 -18.03 -15.79 5.32
N GLU A 235 -18.60 -16.64 6.17
CA GLU A 235 -20.03 -16.68 6.44
C GLU A 235 -20.49 -15.48 7.28
N VAL A 236 -19.70 -15.06 8.28
CA VAL A 236 -19.99 -13.86 9.08
C VAL A 236 -20.03 -12.61 8.19
N LEU A 237 -19.06 -12.46 7.29
CA LEU A 237 -19.00 -11.31 6.39
C LEU A 237 -20.17 -11.28 5.41
N ARG A 238 -20.55 -12.43 4.82
CA ARG A 238 -21.73 -12.50 3.94
C ARG A 238 -23.01 -12.08 4.66
N ARG A 239 -23.19 -12.53 5.90
CA ARG A 239 -24.37 -12.16 6.72
C ARG A 239 -24.37 -10.68 7.07
N ALA A 240 -23.22 -10.11 7.46
CA ALA A 240 -23.13 -8.69 7.80
C ALA A 240 -23.47 -7.77 6.62
N VAL A 241 -22.91 -8.04 5.44
CA VAL A 241 -23.21 -7.25 4.24
C VAL A 241 -24.64 -7.42 3.76
N ALA A 242 -25.23 -8.63 3.91
CA ALA A 242 -26.63 -8.86 3.58
C ALA A 242 -27.58 -8.10 4.54
N ALA A 243 -27.24 -8.00 5.82
CA ALA A 243 -28.02 -7.25 6.79
C ALA A 243 -27.98 -5.74 6.54
N ASP A 244 -26.82 -5.21 6.17
CA ASP A 244 -26.62 -3.79 5.83
C ASP A 244 -27.39 -3.38 4.57
N ALA A 245 -27.48 -4.28 3.58
CA ALA A 245 -28.25 -4.06 2.35
C ALA A 245 -29.77 -4.02 2.57
N LEU A 246 -30.27 -4.51 3.70
CA LEU A 246 -31.69 -4.48 4.07
C LEU A 246 -32.08 -3.26 4.91
N THR A 247 -31.10 -2.47 5.38
CA THR A 247 -31.31 -1.24 6.13
C THR A 247 -31.34 -0.06 5.13
N PRO A 248 -32.53 0.54 4.83
CA PRO A 248 -32.58 1.69 3.94
C PRO A 248 -31.74 2.83 4.54
N ALA A 249 -30.98 3.51 3.67
CA ALA A 249 -30.27 4.73 4.04
C ALA A 249 -31.27 5.75 4.61
N PRO A 250 -30.93 6.47 5.70
CA PRO A 250 -31.78 7.47 6.33
C PRO A 250 -32.11 8.65 5.40
#